data_1b2d356c1ad53aee010178f6d729cad5
#
_entry.id   1b2d356c1ad53aee010178f6d729cad5
#
_cell.length_a   1.000
_cell.length_b   1.000
_cell.length_c   1.000
_cell.angle_alpha   90.00
_cell.angle_beta   90.00
_cell.angle_gamma   90.00
#
_symmetry.space_group_name_H-M   'P 1'
#
loop_
_entity.id
_entity.type
_entity.pdbx_description
1 polymer ?
#
loop_
_entity_poly.entity_id
_entity_poly.type
_entity_poly.pdbx_seq_one_letter_code
_entity_poly.pdbx_strand_id
1 'polypeptide(L)'
;MTQPADSAGQSTNPLENAPNLPYKIAVLVYLYDEQNRLLMLHRLKKPNPGMYSPIGGKVEFHRGESPHECARRETWEEAGLTLDPQDIRLFGIVSERAYQNEHHWLIFLFESVKPIVAADVTRMDFDEGKLQWVPVEEVAGLGNGMGLPETDRRVMWPNAQKHRGGFFMVEIDCSKDPFDFRVVESSPPTNS
;
A
#
# COMPACT_ATOMS: atom_id res chain seq x y z
N MET A 1 43.93 40.67 1.80
CA MET A 1 43.12 40.11 0.70
C MET A 1 42.65 38.73 1.15
N THR A 2 41.45 38.69 1.70
CA THR A 2 40.79 37.45 2.14
C THR A 2 39.95 36.93 0.95
N GLN A 3 40.26 35.75 0.45
CA GLN A 3 39.43 35.05 -0.55
C GLN A 3 38.08 34.70 0.07
N PRO A 4 36.98 34.84 -0.66
CA PRO A 4 35.68 34.35 -0.22
C PRO A 4 35.70 32.83 -0.24
N ALA A 5 35.15 32.22 0.84
CA ALA A 5 34.93 30.79 0.96
C ALA A 5 33.99 30.33 -0.18
N ASP A 6 34.41 29.34 -0.92
CA ASP A 6 33.59 28.62 -1.85
C ASP A 6 32.34 28.06 -1.12
N SER A 7 31.20 28.59 -1.48
CA SER A 7 29.92 27.98 -1.16
C SER A 7 29.84 26.69 -1.99
N ALA A 8 30.20 25.57 -1.40
CA ALA A 8 29.95 24.27 -1.97
C ALA A 8 28.45 24.18 -2.31
N GLY A 9 28.13 24.27 -3.59
CA GLY A 9 26.78 24.15 -4.08
C GLY A 9 26.21 22.81 -3.62
N GLN A 10 25.13 22.84 -2.86
CA GLN A 10 24.41 21.60 -2.51
C GLN A 10 23.99 20.94 -3.81
N SER A 11 24.39 19.68 -3.97
CA SER A 11 23.96 18.86 -5.11
C SER A 11 22.44 18.88 -5.26
N THR A 12 21.98 19.14 -6.47
CA THR A 12 20.55 19.08 -6.81
C THR A 12 20.08 17.66 -7.12
N ASN A 13 20.98 16.67 -7.05
CA ASN A 13 20.64 15.27 -7.28
C ASN A 13 19.95 14.67 -6.04
N PRO A 14 18.63 14.38 -6.11
CA PRO A 14 17.88 13.83 -4.97
C PRO A 14 18.34 12.42 -4.55
N LEU A 15 19.19 11.77 -5.36
CA LEU A 15 19.69 10.41 -5.11
C LEU A 15 21.12 10.38 -4.56
N GLU A 16 21.80 11.53 -4.41
CA GLU A 16 23.22 11.56 -4.04
C GLU A 16 23.53 10.82 -2.74
N ASN A 17 22.62 10.89 -1.76
CA ASN A 17 22.75 10.22 -0.47
C ASN A 17 21.68 9.13 -0.26
N ALA A 18 21.00 8.70 -1.32
CA ALA A 18 19.99 7.67 -1.21
C ALA A 18 20.64 6.29 -0.95
N PRO A 19 20.12 5.48 -0.01
CA PRO A 19 20.68 4.16 0.24
C PRO A 19 20.49 3.24 -0.98
N ASN A 20 21.53 2.47 -1.30
CA ASN A 20 21.48 1.47 -2.38
C ASN A 20 20.87 0.17 -1.84
N LEU A 21 19.55 0.03 -1.92
CA LEU A 21 18.79 -1.12 -1.45
C LEU A 21 18.01 -1.77 -2.60
N PRO A 22 17.69 -3.07 -2.49
CA PRO A 22 16.88 -3.74 -3.50
C PRO A 22 15.46 -3.13 -3.57
N TYR A 23 14.93 -3.07 -4.79
CA TYR A 23 13.57 -2.58 -5.05
C TYR A 23 12.58 -3.76 -5.11
N LYS A 24 11.42 -3.61 -4.50
CA LYS A 24 10.29 -4.54 -4.57
C LYS A 24 9.08 -3.85 -5.14
N ILE A 25 8.36 -4.56 -6.01
CA ILE A 25 7.10 -4.11 -6.57
C ILE A 25 6.00 -4.99 -5.98
N ALA A 26 4.94 -4.37 -5.47
CA ALA A 26 3.84 -5.05 -4.82
C ALA A 26 2.49 -4.41 -5.15
N VAL A 27 1.43 -5.11 -4.80
CA VAL A 27 0.05 -4.61 -4.83
C VAL A 27 -0.57 -4.74 -3.45
N LEU A 28 -1.50 -3.83 -3.13
CA LEU A 28 -2.47 -3.98 -2.05
C LEU A 28 -3.87 -3.77 -2.62
N VAL A 29 -4.81 -4.61 -2.22
CA VAL A 29 -6.18 -4.62 -2.75
C VAL A 29 -7.18 -4.33 -1.63
N TYR A 30 -7.86 -3.20 -1.75
CA TYR A 30 -8.85 -2.73 -0.80
C TYR A 30 -10.23 -3.21 -1.25
N LEU A 31 -10.68 -4.31 -0.69
CA LEU A 31 -11.99 -4.89 -0.96
C LEU A 31 -12.99 -4.45 0.12
N TYR A 32 -14.00 -3.71 -0.30
CA TYR A 32 -15.07 -3.25 0.58
C TYR A 32 -16.34 -4.06 0.36
N ASP A 33 -17.02 -4.43 1.43
CA ASP A 33 -18.32 -5.10 1.35
C ASP A 33 -19.50 -4.11 1.40
N GLU A 34 -20.73 -4.67 1.33
CA GLU A 34 -21.98 -3.89 1.34
C GLU A 34 -22.23 -3.16 2.66
N GLN A 35 -21.59 -3.59 3.77
CA GLN A 35 -21.65 -2.94 5.07
C GLN A 35 -20.52 -1.92 5.28
N ASN A 36 -19.78 -1.56 4.22
CA ASN A 36 -18.63 -0.67 4.28
C ASN A 36 -17.53 -1.17 5.23
N ARG A 37 -17.29 -2.49 5.24
CA ARG A 37 -16.17 -3.11 5.93
C ARG A 37 -15.06 -3.39 4.92
N LEU A 38 -13.81 -3.24 5.34
CA LEU A 38 -12.61 -3.56 4.56
C LEU A 38 -12.14 -4.97 4.90
N LEU A 39 -11.80 -5.76 3.89
CA LEU A 39 -11.17 -7.05 4.09
C LEU A 39 -9.70 -6.86 4.46
N MET A 40 -9.33 -7.28 5.67
CA MET A 40 -7.99 -7.10 6.23
C MET A 40 -7.36 -8.45 6.58
N LEU A 41 -6.09 -8.59 6.24
CA LEU A 41 -5.26 -9.73 6.63
C LEU A 41 -4.54 -9.43 7.95
N HIS A 42 -4.79 -10.23 8.99
CA HIS A 42 -3.95 -10.28 10.18
C HIS A 42 -2.76 -11.20 9.90
N ARG A 43 -1.59 -10.61 9.71
CA ARG A 43 -0.39 -11.28 9.18
C ARG A 43 0.29 -12.17 10.22
N LEU A 44 0.66 -13.38 9.80
CA LEU A 44 1.51 -14.28 10.59
C LEU A 44 2.96 -14.28 10.11
N LYS A 45 3.21 -13.86 8.86
CA LYS A 45 4.54 -13.87 8.22
C LYS A 45 5.05 -12.46 7.93
N LYS A 46 6.35 -12.35 7.68
CA LYS A 46 7.01 -11.11 7.19
C LYS A 46 6.45 -10.69 5.81
N PRO A 47 6.45 -9.35 5.54
CA PRO A 47 6.77 -8.26 6.47
C PRO A 47 5.66 -8.06 7.51
N ASN A 48 5.98 -7.41 8.63
CA ASN A 48 5.04 -6.95 9.65
C ASN A 48 4.16 -8.05 10.31
N PRO A 49 4.74 -9.14 10.85
CA PRO A 49 3.95 -10.18 11.53
C PRO A 49 3.21 -9.59 12.74
N GLY A 50 1.97 -10.02 12.95
CA GLY A 50 1.07 -9.50 14.00
C GLY A 50 0.36 -8.20 13.66
N MET A 51 0.63 -7.61 12.48
CA MET A 51 -0.05 -6.41 12.00
C MET A 51 -1.10 -6.75 10.94
N TYR A 52 -1.93 -5.78 10.64
CA TYR A 52 -2.96 -5.86 9.62
C TYR A 52 -2.53 -5.15 8.34
N SER A 53 -2.93 -5.68 7.21
CA SER A 53 -2.82 -5.05 5.89
C SER A 53 -4.04 -5.40 5.04
N PRO A 54 -4.36 -4.64 3.99
CA PRO A 54 -5.17 -5.16 2.91
C PRO A 54 -4.52 -6.42 2.32
N ILE A 55 -5.28 -7.25 1.60
CA ILE A 55 -4.73 -8.38 0.87
C ILE A 55 -3.80 -7.90 -0.23
N GLY A 56 -2.85 -8.73 -0.64
CA GLY A 56 -1.91 -8.38 -1.71
C GLY A 56 -0.54 -9.02 -1.56
N GLY A 57 0.28 -8.86 -2.57
CA GLY A 57 1.59 -9.48 -2.62
C GLY A 57 2.51 -8.87 -3.64
N LYS A 58 3.60 -9.58 -3.94
CA LYS A 58 4.62 -9.10 -4.86
C LYS A 58 4.28 -9.44 -6.31
N VAL A 59 4.55 -8.48 -7.18
CA VAL A 59 4.45 -8.69 -8.62
C VAL A 59 5.52 -9.70 -9.07
N GLU A 60 5.12 -10.72 -9.81
CA GLU A 60 6.00 -11.68 -10.46
C GLU A 60 6.61 -11.09 -11.74
N PHE A 61 7.38 -10.00 -11.59
CA PHE A 61 7.89 -9.22 -12.72
C PHE A 61 8.77 -10.04 -13.67
N HIS A 62 9.45 -11.11 -13.20
CA HIS A 62 10.22 -12.02 -14.05
C HIS A 62 9.33 -12.80 -15.05
N ARG A 63 8.04 -12.90 -14.76
CA ARG A 63 7.04 -13.54 -15.64
C ARG A 63 6.29 -12.52 -16.50
N GLY A 64 6.61 -11.23 -16.34
CA GLY A 64 5.92 -10.15 -17.06
C GLY A 64 4.54 -9.85 -16.49
N GLU A 65 4.26 -10.25 -15.24
CA GLU A 65 2.98 -9.98 -14.58
C GLU A 65 2.77 -8.47 -14.41
N SER A 66 1.63 -7.96 -14.83
CA SER A 66 1.24 -6.59 -14.56
C SER A 66 0.72 -6.42 -13.11
N PRO A 67 0.79 -5.20 -12.52
CA PRO A 67 0.21 -4.96 -11.20
C PRO A 67 -1.28 -5.33 -11.12
N HIS A 68 -2.03 -5.15 -12.20
CA HIS A 68 -3.45 -5.48 -12.25
C HIS A 68 -3.69 -7.00 -12.23
N GLU A 69 -2.89 -7.79 -12.97
CA GLU A 69 -2.94 -9.26 -12.93
C GLU A 69 -2.55 -9.76 -11.53
N CYS A 70 -1.49 -9.19 -10.94
CA CYS A 70 -1.06 -9.50 -9.59
C CYS A 70 -2.19 -9.27 -8.56
N ALA A 71 -2.87 -8.11 -8.61
CA ALA A 71 -3.97 -7.81 -7.70
C ALA A 71 -5.10 -8.86 -7.77
N ARG A 72 -5.43 -9.34 -8.97
CA ARG A 72 -6.45 -10.39 -9.17
C ARG A 72 -5.97 -11.76 -8.72
N ARG A 73 -4.71 -12.11 -9.00
CA ARG A 73 -4.10 -13.38 -8.55
C ARG A 73 -4.06 -13.46 -7.04
N GLU A 74 -3.53 -12.43 -6.37
CA GLU A 74 -3.44 -12.37 -4.90
C GLU A 74 -4.84 -12.42 -4.25
N THR A 75 -5.83 -11.73 -4.84
CA THR A 75 -7.21 -11.82 -4.38
C THR A 75 -7.75 -13.25 -4.44
N TRP A 76 -7.46 -13.99 -5.51
CA TRP A 76 -7.86 -15.39 -5.63
C TRP A 76 -7.07 -16.28 -4.67
N GLU A 77 -5.76 -16.08 -4.53
CA GLU A 77 -4.89 -16.91 -3.69
C GLU A 77 -5.20 -16.73 -2.20
N GLU A 78 -5.42 -15.49 -1.74
CA GLU A 78 -5.63 -15.18 -0.33
C GLU A 78 -7.11 -15.27 0.08
N ALA A 79 -8.03 -14.79 -0.74
CA ALA A 79 -9.46 -14.70 -0.40
C ALA A 79 -10.34 -15.74 -1.08
N GLY A 80 -9.83 -16.48 -2.07
CA GLY A 80 -10.61 -17.43 -2.88
C GLY A 80 -11.64 -16.74 -3.77
N LEU A 81 -11.49 -15.43 -4.00
CA LEU A 81 -12.41 -14.61 -4.77
C LEU A 81 -11.85 -14.34 -6.17
N THR A 82 -12.61 -14.69 -7.21
CA THR A 82 -12.28 -14.39 -8.60
C THR A 82 -12.86 -13.03 -8.98
N LEU A 83 -12.02 -12.14 -9.47
CA LEU A 83 -12.39 -10.80 -9.93
C LEU A 83 -12.15 -10.68 -11.44
N ASP A 84 -13.10 -10.08 -12.15
CA ASP A 84 -12.90 -9.65 -13.53
C ASP A 84 -12.04 -8.37 -13.59
N PRO A 85 -11.38 -8.05 -14.72
CA PRO A 85 -10.56 -6.86 -14.84
C PRO A 85 -11.27 -5.54 -14.47
N GLN A 86 -12.57 -5.43 -14.69
CA GLN A 86 -13.37 -4.25 -14.41
C GLN A 86 -13.85 -4.15 -12.95
N ASP A 87 -13.65 -5.18 -12.13
CA ASP A 87 -14.13 -5.21 -10.74
C ASP A 87 -13.22 -4.45 -9.79
N ILE A 88 -11.99 -4.19 -10.23
CA ILE A 88 -11.01 -3.40 -9.48
C ILE A 88 -10.44 -2.28 -10.33
N ARG A 89 -10.02 -1.21 -9.68
CA ARG A 89 -9.32 -0.09 -10.31
C ARG A 89 -8.10 0.31 -9.51
N LEU A 90 -7.09 0.82 -10.19
CA LEU A 90 -5.96 1.49 -9.56
C LEU A 90 -6.44 2.83 -8.98
N PHE A 91 -6.23 3.05 -7.68
CA PHE A 91 -6.60 4.29 -7.02
C PHE A 91 -5.44 4.93 -6.25
N GLY A 92 -4.28 4.26 -6.17
CA GLY A 92 -3.11 4.86 -5.56
C GLY A 92 -1.80 4.21 -5.98
N ILE A 93 -0.72 4.98 -5.88
CA ILE A 93 0.66 4.53 -6.03
C ILE A 93 1.47 5.05 -4.86
N VAL A 94 2.21 4.16 -4.20
CA VAL A 94 3.10 4.50 -3.09
C VAL A 94 4.53 4.13 -3.45
N SER A 95 5.45 5.09 -3.33
CA SER A 95 6.88 4.85 -3.42
C SER A 95 7.50 5.01 -2.03
N GLU A 96 7.96 3.91 -1.43
CA GLU A 96 8.65 3.93 -0.14
C GLU A 96 10.16 3.75 -0.33
N ARG A 97 10.93 4.71 0.14
CA ARG A 97 12.40 4.63 0.18
C ARG A 97 12.85 4.05 1.51
N ALA A 98 13.75 3.07 1.47
CA ALA A 98 14.45 2.51 2.63
C ALA A 98 13.52 2.00 3.75
N TYR A 99 12.41 1.37 3.41
CA TYR A 99 11.52 0.76 4.40
C TYR A 99 12.28 -0.26 5.25
N GLN A 100 12.26 -0.07 6.58
CA GLN A 100 13.01 -0.84 7.58
C GLN A 100 14.53 -0.93 7.29
N ASN A 101 15.08 -0.01 6.47
CA ASN A 101 16.46 -0.06 5.95
C ASN A 101 16.81 -1.35 5.18
N GLU A 102 15.81 -2.07 4.68
CA GLU A 102 15.98 -3.33 3.94
C GLU A 102 15.69 -3.20 2.45
N HIS A 103 14.66 -2.42 2.09
CA HIS A 103 14.14 -2.39 0.72
C HIS A 103 13.57 -1.01 0.35
N HIS A 104 13.52 -0.74 -0.96
CA HIS A 104 12.59 0.22 -1.52
C HIS A 104 11.33 -0.52 -1.99
N TRP A 105 10.17 0.14 -1.92
CA TRP A 105 8.93 -0.41 -2.41
C TRP A 105 8.28 0.50 -3.44
N LEU A 106 7.71 -0.09 -4.47
CA LEU A 106 6.71 0.53 -5.33
C LEU A 106 5.43 -0.29 -5.18
N ILE A 107 4.41 0.32 -4.60
CA ILE A 107 3.17 -0.37 -4.23
C ILE A 107 2.03 0.24 -5.04
N PHE A 108 1.30 -0.60 -5.76
CA PHE A 108 0.09 -0.23 -6.49
C PHE A 108 -1.12 -0.57 -5.63
N LEU A 109 -1.97 0.42 -5.37
CA LEU A 109 -3.16 0.26 -4.55
C LEU A 109 -4.38 0.13 -5.45
N PHE A 110 -5.04 -1.01 -5.35
CA PHE A 110 -6.30 -1.28 -6.06
C PHE A 110 -7.46 -1.24 -5.08
N GLU A 111 -8.63 -0.82 -5.55
CA GLU A 111 -9.87 -0.92 -4.78
C GLU A 111 -10.97 -1.59 -5.59
N SER A 112 -11.93 -2.24 -4.91
CA SER A 112 -13.11 -2.77 -5.56
C SER A 112 -14.00 -1.64 -6.10
N VAL A 113 -14.43 -1.76 -7.36
CA VAL A 113 -15.32 -0.78 -8.02
C VAL A 113 -16.73 -0.86 -7.44
N LYS A 114 -17.14 -2.07 -7.06
CA LYS A 114 -18.43 -2.34 -6.39
C LYS A 114 -18.19 -3.05 -5.07
N PRO A 115 -19.12 -2.97 -4.12
CA PRO A 115 -19.06 -3.78 -2.92
C PRO A 115 -18.95 -5.27 -3.24
N ILE A 116 -18.11 -5.97 -2.49
CA ILE A 116 -17.95 -7.41 -2.55
C ILE A 116 -19.01 -8.06 -1.67
N VAL A 117 -19.65 -9.11 -2.18
CA VAL A 117 -20.51 -9.96 -1.35
C VAL A 117 -19.63 -10.74 -0.38
N ALA A 118 -19.76 -10.46 0.92
CA ALA A 118 -18.85 -11.04 1.93
C ALA A 118 -18.85 -12.59 1.93
N ALA A 119 -19.96 -13.21 1.53
CA ALA A 119 -20.08 -14.68 1.42
C ALA A 119 -19.28 -15.29 0.26
N ASP A 120 -18.88 -14.48 -0.73
CA ASP A 120 -18.07 -14.93 -1.86
C ASP A 120 -16.60 -15.06 -1.50
N VAL A 121 -16.17 -14.51 -0.38
CA VAL A 121 -14.83 -14.70 0.20
C VAL A 121 -14.81 -16.07 0.87
N THR A 122 -14.22 -17.05 0.18
CA THR A 122 -14.28 -18.47 0.60
C THR A 122 -13.09 -18.91 1.43
N ARG A 123 -12.03 -18.10 1.48
CA ARG A 123 -10.82 -18.42 2.24
C ARG A 123 -10.58 -17.32 3.28
N MET A 124 -10.79 -17.66 4.56
CA MET A 124 -10.63 -16.71 5.68
C MET A 124 -9.40 -17.02 6.54
N ASP A 125 -8.76 -18.18 6.34
CA ASP A 125 -7.59 -18.64 7.09
C ASP A 125 -6.64 -19.37 6.12
N PHE A 126 -5.39 -18.94 6.10
CA PHE A 126 -4.37 -19.53 5.22
C PHE A 126 -2.96 -19.31 5.81
N ASP A 127 -1.94 -19.82 5.14
CA ASP A 127 -0.56 -19.85 5.65
C ASP A 127 0.04 -18.47 6.02
N GLU A 128 -0.43 -17.38 5.41
CA GLU A 128 0.09 -16.04 5.67
C GLU A 128 -0.65 -15.31 6.78
N GLY A 129 -1.86 -15.76 7.14
CA GLY A 129 -2.64 -15.17 8.20
C GLY A 129 -4.12 -15.48 8.16
N LYS A 130 -4.89 -14.60 8.80
CA LYS A 130 -6.35 -14.69 8.87
C LYS A 130 -6.97 -13.44 8.31
N LEU A 131 -7.96 -13.62 7.42
CA LEU A 131 -8.78 -12.54 6.93
C LEU A 131 -9.91 -12.22 7.90
N GLN A 132 -10.24 -10.94 7.97
CA GLN A 132 -11.41 -10.46 8.69
C GLN A 132 -12.00 -9.21 8.02
N TRP A 133 -13.30 -9.09 8.09
CA TRP A 133 -14.01 -7.89 7.69
C TRP A 133 -13.99 -6.87 8.85
N VAL A 134 -13.38 -5.72 8.62
CA VAL A 134 -13.21 -4.65 9.61
C VAL A 134 -14.02 -3.43 9.19
N PRO A 135 -14.92 -2.90 10.03
CA PRO A 135 -15.58 -1.62 9.74
C PRO A 135 -14.54 -0.55 9.41
N VAL A 136 -14.80 0.22 8.36
CA VAL A 136 -13.84 1.23 7.87
C VAL A 136 -13.41 2.21 8.96
N GLU A 137 -14.34 2.59 9.84
CA GLU A 137 -14.10 3.47 10.98
C GLU A 137 -13.22 2.85 12.07
N GLU A 138 -13.12 1.52 12.12
CA GLU A 138 -12.33 0.80 13.13
C GLU A 138 -10.90 0.48 12.65
N VAL A 139 -10.62 0.57 11.34
CA VAL A 139 -9.32 0.19 10.77
C VAL A 139 -8.16 0.93 11.43
N ALA A 140 -8.28 2.25 11.64
CA ALA A 140 -7.26 3.05 12.29
C ALA A 140 -7.03 2.67 13.76
N GLY A 141 -8.03 2.07 14.41
CA GLY A 141 -8.02 1.64 15.82
C GLY A 141 -7.52 0.21 16.03
N LEU A 142 -7.28 -0.55 14.97
CA LEU A 142 -6.79 -1.93 15.07
C LEU A 142 -5.55 -2.02 15.97
N GLY A 143 -5.49 -3.08 16.81
CA GLY A 143 -4.37 -3.28 17.71
C GLY A 143 -4.11 -2.09 18.66
N ASN A 144 -5.16 -1.42 19.16
CA ASN A 144 -5.07 -0.18 19.95
C ASN A 144 -4.34 0.96 19.22
N GLY A 145 -4.55 1.07 17.91
CA GLY A 145 -3.90 2.05 17.03
C GLY A 145 -2.48 1.67 16.60
N MET A 146 -2.01 0.47 16.95
CA MET A 146 -0.68 -0.06 16.60
C MET A 146 -0.76 -1.25 15.65
N GLY A 147 -1.96 -1.63 15.21
CA GLY A 147 -2.18 -2.80 14.38
C GLY A 147 -1.83 -2.62 12.90
N LEU A 148 -1.56 -1.40 12.45
CA LEU A 148 -1.07 -1.13 11.10
C LEU A 148 0.41 -0.75 11.14
N PRO A 149 1.21 -1.09 10.09
CA PRO A 149 2.52 -0.50 9.91
C PRO A 149 2.47 1.03 9.98
N GLU A 150 3.52 1.67 10.44
CA GLU A 150 3.46 3.12 10.70
C GLU A 150 3.22 3.94 9.43
N THR A 151 3.82 3.56 8.31
CA THR A 151 3.57 4.20 7.01
C THR A 151 2.14 4.00 6.53
N ASP A 152 1.57 2.81 6.76
CA ASP A 152 0.16 2.55 6.44
C ASP A 152 -0.76 3.42 7.30
N ARG A 153 -0.53 3.43 8.61
CA ARG A 153 -1.37 4.17 9.56
C ARG A 153 -1.33 5.68 9.34
N ARG A 154 -0.13 6.25 9.11
CA ARG A 154 0.06 7.70 9.03
C ARG A 154 -0.13 8.28 7.63
N VAL A 155 0.06 7.46 6.59
CA VAL A 155 0.08 7.95 5.21
C VAL A 155 -0.88 7.19 4.31
N MET A 156 -0.72 5.86 4.18
CA MET A 156 -1.46 5.12 3.17
C MET A 156 -2.96 5.07 3.49
N TRP A 157 -3.33 4.69 4.72
CA TRP A 157 -4.74 4.60 5.12
C TRP A 157 -5.49 5.94 5.05
N PRO A 158 -4.97 7.06 5.60
CA PRO A 158 -5.64 8.36 5.47
C PRO A 158 -5.84 8.80 4.01
N ASN A 159 -4.84 8.56 3.14
CA ASN A 159 -4.97 8.89 1.73
C ASN A 159 -5.94 7.96 1.01
N ALA A 160 -5.93 6.65 1.31
CA ALA A 160 -6.89 5.69 0.77
C ALA A 160 -8.34 6.08 1.09
N GLN A 161 -8.60 6.53 2.34
CA GLN A 161 -9.94 7.01 2.71
C GLN A 161 -10.32 8.30 1.98
N LYS A 162 -9.42 9.27 1.95
CA LYS A 162 -9.65 10.58 1.33
C LYS A 162 -9.89 10.49 -0.18
N HIS A 163 -9.21 9.56 -0.85
CA HIS A 163 -9.19 9.44 -2.31
C HIS A 163 -9.92 8.20 -2.83
N ARG A 164 -10.72 7.55 -1.97
CA ARG A 164 -11.57 6.44 -2.40
C ARG A 164 -12.45 6.89 -3.57
N GLY A 165 -12.41 6.15 -4.66
CA GLY A 165 -13.11 6.56 -5.88
C GLY A 165 -12.33 7.52 -6.79
N GLY A 166 -11.20 8.04 -6.34
CA GLY A 166 -10.32 8.92 -7.08
C GLY A 166 -8.94 8.30 -7.31
N PHE A 167 -7.89 9.11 -7.15
CA PHE A 167 -6.51 8.67 -7.29
C PHE A 167 -5.58 9.47 -6.38
N PHE A 168 -4.49 8.86 -5.90
CA PHE A 168 -3.38 9.57 -5.28
C PHE A 168 -2.03 8.89 -5.55
N MET A 169 -0.97 9.68 -5.55
CA MET A 169 0.40 9.19 -5.54
C MET A 169 1.17 9.82 -4.40
N VAL A 170 1.87 9.02 -3.62
CA VAL A 170 2.65 9.47 -2.47
C VAL A 170 4.05 8.90 -2.49
N GLU A 171 5.02 9.71 -2.10
CA GLU A 171 6.40 9.32 -1.82
C GLU A 171 6.63 9.36 -0.32
N ILE A 172 7.26 8.31 0.23
CA ILE A 172 7.60 8.17 1.65
C ILE A 172 9.10 7.92 1.75
N ASP A 173 9.79 8.70 2.57
CA ASP A 173 11.23 8.56 2.81
C ASP A 173 11.48 8.04 4.23
N CYS A 174 11.59 6.72 4.35
CA CYS A 174 11.86 6.02 5.60
C CYS A 174 13.36 6.03 5.99
N SER A 175 14.24 6.64 5.21
CA SER A 175 15.64 6.87 5.62
C SER A 175 15.78 7.95 6.70
N LYS A 176 14.71 8.69 6.98
CA LYS A 176 14.64 9.75 7.99
C LYS A 176 13.91 9.25 9.23
N ASP A 177 14.21 9.85 10.37
CA ASP A 177 13.50 9.65 11.64
C ASP A 177 13.10 11.01 12.25
N PRO A 178 11.80 11.32 12.37
CA PRO A 178 10.66 10.58 11.81
C PRO A 178 10.71 10.57 10.27
N PHE A 179 10.12 9.52 9.66
CA PHE A 179 10.04 9.45 8.21
C PHE A 179 9.25 10.66 7.64
N ASP A 180 9.60 11.04 6.42
CA ASP A 180 8.98 12.14 5.69
C ASP A 180 8.09 11.61 4.56
N PHE A 181 7.07 12.37 4.15
CA PHE A 181 6.24 11.98 3.02
C PHE A 181 5.67 13.18 2.27
N ARG A 182 5.30 12.95 1.03
CA ARG A 182 4.73 13.95 0.14
C ARG A 182 3.68 13.31 -0.77
N VAL A 183 2.45 13.87 -0.81
CA VAL A 183 1.47 13.56 -1.86
C VAL A 183 1.89 14.34 -3.09
N VAL A 184 2.28 13.65 -4.16
CA VAL A 184 2.81 14.26 -5.39
C VAL A 184 1.74 14.46 -6.44
N GLU A 185 0.69 13.65 -6.40
CA GLU A 185 -0.44 13.74 -7.30
C GLU A 185 -1.73 13.28 -6.59
N SER A 186 -2.84 13.92 -6.88
CA SER A 186 -4.15 13.45 -6.42
C SER A 186 -5.28 13.98 -7.29
N SER A 187 -6.32 13.18 -7.46
CA SER A 187 -7.58 13.56 -8.09
C SER A 187 -8.78 13.17 -7.21
N PRO A 188 -9.86 13.96 -7.23
CA PRO A 188 -11.08 13.60 -6.49
C PRO A 188 -11.74 12.36 -7.10
N PRO A 189 -12.72 11.76 -6.39
CA PRO A 189 -13.58 10.73 -6.95
C PRO A 189 -14.23 11.21 -8.27
N THR A 190 -14.20 10.34 -9.28
CA THR A 190 -14.98 10.58 -10.48
C THR A 190 -16.46 10.34 -10.16
N ASN A 191 -17.26 11.41 -10.17
CA ASN A 191 -18.71 11.27 -10.10
C ASN A 191 -19.17 10.47 -11.32
N SER A 192 -19.48 9.21 -11.12
CA SER A 192 -20.15 8.33 -12.10
C SER A 192 -21.64 8.29 -11.87
#